data_d46b354c479e42f22cbc795b01cb4e79
#
_entry.id   d46b354c479e42f22cbc795b01cb4e79
#
_cell.length_a   1.000
_cell.length_b   1.000
_cell.length_c   1.000
_cell.angle_alpha   90.00
_cell.angle_beta   90.00
_cell.angle_gamma   90.00
#
_symmetry.space_group_name_H-M   'P 1'
#
loop_
_entity.id
_entity.type
_entity.pdbx_description
1 polymer ?
#
loop_
_entity_poly.entity_id
_entity_poly.type
_entity_poly.pdbx_seq_one_letter_code
_entity_poly.pdbx_strand_id
1 'polypeptide(L)'
;KYLCGKTSVGKKISLYDKSLRNKKLPKIIKFNKAYLKNVDVIFTALPNGEAQEISKYLLKKNVLIDLAADFRLKKSLDYLKWYKQKHKAVKNIKKSIYALPEITGKKIKKFDIIGCPGCYPTSILLPLVPLIQKKAIKVDNIIIDSKSGYSGAGRGVHKKYRNKNLYESLSAYGVGFHRHNSEIEQELEYHTNSKINFTFTPHLTPMFRGILSTIYIELKSGFSIKKIQSILKSYHKKNRFVKIRKINTLLSTNDVINSNNCYISICKTK
;
A
#
# COMPACT_ATOMS: atom_id res chain seq x y z
N LYS A 1 -19.58 3.61 13.55
CA LYS A 1 -20.81 3.10 14.17
C LYS A 1 -20.50 1.90 15.06
N TYR A 2 -19.74 0.93 14.58
CA TYR A 2 -19.29 -0.26 15.32
C TYR A 2 -17.77 -0.37 15.28
N LEU A 3 -17.16 -0.73 16.39
CA LEU A 3 -15.75 -1.13 16.48
C LEU A 3 -15.73 -2.64 16.78
N CYS A 4 -15.21 -3.43 15.86
CA CYS A 4 -15.19 -4.89 16.02
C CYS A 4 -13.77 -5.42 16.21
N GLY A 5 -13.64 -6.45 17.05
CA GLY A 5 -12.39 -7.14 17.30
C GLY A 5 -12.63 -8.57 17.78
N LYS A 6 -11.57 -9.40 17.80
CA LYS A 6 -11.65 -10.77 18.34
C LYS A 6 -11.17 -10.84 19.80
N THR A 7 -9.94 -10.42 20.04
CA THR A 7 -9.25 -10.55 21.33
C THR A 7 -9.43 -9.34 22.24
N SER A 8 -9.99 -8.25 21.72
CA SER A 8 -10.13 -6.96 22.40
C SER A 8 -11.57 -6.63 22.77
N VAL A 9 -12.48 -7.61 22.71
CA VAL A 9 -13.91 -7.41 23.02
C VAL A 9 -14.07 -6.88 24.46
N GLY A 10 -14.99 -5.91 24.64
CA GLY A 10 -15.24 -5.22 25.91
C GLY A 10 -14.31 -4.05 26.24
N LYS A 11 -13.15 -3.97 25.56
CA LYS A 11 -12.14 -2.92 25.81
C LYS A 11 -12.48 -1.62 25.09
N LYS A 12 -12.02 -0.49 25.65
CA LYS A 12 -12.06 0.83 24.97
C LYS A 12 -10.89 0.93 23.99
N ILE A 13 -11.13 1.56 22.82
CA ILE A 13 -10.07 1.79 21.82
C ILE A 13 -8.95 2.69 22.36
N SER A 14 -9.24 3.58 23.30
CA SER A 14 -8.26 4.45 23.95
C SER A 14 -7.16 3.70 24.73
N LEU A 15 -7.33 2.41 25.01
CA LEU A 15 -6.26 1.54 25.54
C LEU A 15 -5.17 1.26 24.50
N TYR A 16 -5.50 1.36 23.22
CA TYR A 16 -4.60 1.10 22.09
C TYR A 16 -4.09 2.39 21.44
N ASP A 17 -4.86 3.47 21.56
CA ASP A 17 -4.49 4.80 21.06
C ASP A 17 -4.87 5.87 22.10
N LYS A 18 -3.84 6.40 22.77
CA LYS A 18 -4.01 7.41 23.83
C LYS A 18 -4.61 8.72 23.33
N SER A 19 -4.45 9.05 22.04
CA SER A 19 -5.03 10.26 21.42
C SER A 19 -6.57 10.25 21.40
N LEU A 20 -7.17 9.07 21.58
CA LEU A 20 -8.62 8.87 21.57
C LEU A 20 -9.26 8.88 22.97
N ARG A 21 -8.49 9.17 24.04
CA ARG A 21 -9.00 9.10 25.43
C ARG A 21 -10.21 10.00 25.66
N ASN A 22 -10.21 11.19 25.09
CA ASN A 22 -11.26 12.19 25.29
C ASN A 22 -12.42 12.08 24.28
N LYS A 23 -12.43 11.04 23.43
CA LYS A 23 -13.49 10.82 22.44
C LYS A 23 -14.51 9.80 22.94
N LYS A 24 -15.81 10.15 22.84
CA LYS A 24 -16.92 9.21 23.12
C LYS A 24 -17.00 8.17 21.97
N LEU A 25 -16.26 7.09 22.08
CA LEU A 25 -16.25 5.99 21.12
C LEU A 25 -16.85 4.73 21.74
N PRO A 26 -17.52 3.88 20.94
CA PRO A 26 -18.07 2.63 21.44
C PRO A 26 -16.97 1.69 21.94
N LYS A 27 -17.31 0.81 22.87
CA LYS A 27 -16.43 -0.33 23.21
C LYS A 27 -16.28 -1.26 22.03
N ILE A 28 -15.15 -1.98 21.99
CA ILE A 28 -14.91 -3.00 20.98
C ILE A 28 -15.86 -4.17 21.24
N ILE A 29 -16.57 -4.60 20.19
CA ILE A 29 -17.54 -5.72 20.26
C ILE A 29 -17.10 -6.84 19.30
N LYS A 30 -17.69 -8.02 19.47
CA LYS A 30 -17.51 -9.14 18.53
C LYS A 30 -18.24 -8.82 17.21
N PHE A 31 -17.64 -9.13 16.08
CA PHE A 31 -18.31 -8.97 14.79
C PHE A 31 -19.55 -9.85 14.69
N ASN A 32 -20.65 -9.26 14.20
CA ASN A 32 -21.87 -9.97 13.85
C ASN A 32 -22.33 -9.47 12.46
N LYS A 33 -22.67 -10.43 11.58
CA LYS A 33 -23.15 -10.12 10.22
C LYS A 33 -24.39 -9.22 10.20
N ALA A 34 -25.22 -9.28 11.24
CA ALA A 34 -26.40 -8.42 11.36
C ALA A 34 -26.06 -6.92 11.34
N TYR A 35 -24.86 -6.52 11.77
CA TYR A 35 -24.42 -5.11 11.75
C TYR A 35 -24.30 -4.55 10.33
N LEU A 36 -24.10 -5.39 9.31
CA LEU A 36 -24.00 -4.99 7.91
C LEU A 36 -25.27 -4.34 7.40
N LYS A 37 -26.45 -4.65 7.99
CA LYS A 37 -27.72 -4.00 7.67
C LYS A 37 -27.73 -2.48 8.00
N ASN A 38 -26.88 -2.06 8.94
CA ASN A 38 -26.86 -0.71 9.51
C ASN A 38 -25.66 0.13 9.10
N VAL A 39 -24.83 -0.33 8.17
CA VAL A 39 -23.62 0.36 7.71
C VAL A 39 -23.53 0.31 6.20
N ASP A 40 -22.87 1.29 5.62
CA ASP A 40 -22.61 1.35 4.18
C ASP A 40 -21.13 1.02 3.89
N VAL A 41 -20.20 1.44 4.76
CA VAL A 41 -18.77 1.22 4.59
C VAL A 41 -18.20 0.41 5.74
N ILE A 42 -17.39 -0.58 5.40
CA ILE A 42 -16.68 -1.44 6.33
C ILE A 42 -15.19 -1.32 6.07
N PHE A 43 -14.40 -1.00 7.11
CA PHE A 43 -12.95 -1.07 7.06
C PHE A 43 -12.47 -2.35 7.76
N THR A 44 -11.60 -3.09 7.08
CA THR A 44 -10.92 -4.24 7.67
C THR A 44 -9.42 -4.00 7.78
N ALA A 45 -8.87 -4.22 8.97
CA ALA A 45 -7.44 -4.20 9.29
C ALA A 45 -7.13 -5.46 10.11
N LEU A 46 -7.38 -6.62 9.50
CA LEU A 46 -7.40 -7.94 10.14
C LEU A 46 -6.26 -8.82 9.59
N PRO A 47 -5.92 -9.91 10.28
CA PRO A 47 -5.06 -10.93 9.71
C PRO A 47 -5.60 -11.47 8.39
N ASN A 48 -4.69 -11.96 7.54
CA ASN A 48 -5.03 -12.51 6.23
C ASN A 48 -6.09 -13.64 6.33
N GLY A 49 -7.07 -13.62 5.43
CA GLY A 49 -8.19 -14.54 5.38
C GLY A 49 -9.46 -14.07 6.13
N GLU A 50 -9.34 -13.09 7.01
CA GLU A 50 -10.47 -12.60 7.81
C GLU A 50 -11.39 -11.65 7.02
N ALA A 51 -10.83 -10.77 6.22
CA ALA A 51 -11.63 -9.90 5.34
C ALA A 51 -12.36 -10.73 4.28
N GLN A 52 -11.78 -11.85 3.83
CA GLN A 52 -12.41 -12.80 2.92
C GLN A 52 -13.69 -13.39 3.53
N GLU A 53 -13.66 -13.78 4.81
CA GLU A 53 -14.85 -14.31 5.50
C GLU A 53 -15.93 -13.25 5.64
N ILE A 54 -15.59 -12.02 6.03
CA ILE A 54 -16.55 -10.92 6.14
C ILE A 54 -17.18 -10.61 4.77
N SER A 55 -16.39 -10.65 3.70
CA SER A 55 -16.84 -10.35 2.35
C SER A 55 -17.99 -11.24 1.84
N LYS A 56 -18.13 -12.45 2.39
CA LYS A 56 -19.21 -13.39 2.03
C LYS A 56 -20.59 -12.90 2.47
N TYR A 57 -20.65 -12.00 3.44
CA TYR A 57 -21.89 -11.49 4.03
C TYR A 57 -22.26 -10.10 3.60
N LEU A 58 -21.48 -9.46 2.70
CA LEU A 58 -21.76 -8.12 2.21
C LEU A 58 -23.14 -8.04 1.54
N LEU A 59 -23.88 -7.02 1.90
CA LEU A 59 -25.14 -6.67 1.25
C LEU A 59 -24.86 -5.75 0.05
N LYS A 60 -25.81 -5.63 -0.88
CA LYS A 60 -25.65 -4.83 -2.12
C LYS A 60 -25.24 -3.38 -1.87
N LYS A 61 -25.57 -2.80 -0.73
CA LYS A 61 -25.22 -1.42 -0.35
C LYS A 61 -23.85 -1.29 0.32
N ASN A 62 -23.25 -2.40 0.74
CA ASN A 62 -22.01 -2.36 1.52
C ASN A 62 -20.80 -2.22 0.61
N VAL A 63 -19.85 -1.37 1.02
CA VAL A 63 -18.51 -1.30 0.46
C VAL A 63 -17.51 -1.71 1.51
N LEU A 64 -16.69 -2.71 1.18
CA LEU A 64 -15.60 -3.20 2.02
C LEU A 64 -14.29 -2.54 1.57
N ILE A 65 -13.62 -1.84 2.48
CA ILE A 65 -12.27 -1.30 2.28
C ILE A 65 -11.30 -2.14 3.10
N ASP A 66 -10.54 -2.97 2.40
CA ASP A 66 -9.58 -3.89 3.02
C ASP A 66 -8.18 -3.26 3.05
N LEU A 67 -7.73 -2.93 4.26
CA LEU A 67 -6.38 -2.41 4.53
C LEU A 67 -5.33 -3.53 4.62
N ALA A 68 -5.79 -4.79 4.73
CA ALA A 68 -4.92 -5.96 4.71
C ALA A 68 -4.63 -6.41 3.27
N ALA A 69 -4.38 -7.69 3.06
CA ALA A 69 -3.88 -8.17 1.78
C ALA A 69 -4.88 -9.07 1.03
N ASP A 70 -6.06 -9.27 1.59
CA ASP A 70 -6.99 -10.31 1.13
C ASP A 70 -7.52 -10.08 -0.28
N PHE A 71 -7.64 -8.81 -0.69
CA PHE A 71 -8.19 -8.43 -1.99
C PHE A 71 -7.22 -7.61 -2.86
N ARG A 72 -5.91 -7.74 -2.62
CA ARG A 72 -4.89 -7.06 -3.44
C ARG A 72 -4.61 -7.75 -4.75
N LEU A 73 -4.63 -9.09 -4.76
CA LEU A 73 -4.25 -9.88 -5.93
C LEU A 73 -5.48 -10.34 -6.72
N LYS A 74 -5.39 -10.22 -8.05
CA LYS A 74 -6.48 -10.56 -8.99
C LYS A 74 -6.65 -12.07 -9.19
N LYS A 75 -5.60 -12.86 -8.90
CA LYS A 75 -5.61 -14.32 -9.06
C LYS A 75 -5.46 -15.01 -7.71
N SER A 76 -6.35 -15.97 -7.43
CA SER A 76 -6.29 -16.76 -6.19
C SER A 76 -5.03 -17.63 -6.09
N LEU A 77 -4.46 -18.04 -7.23
CA LEU A 77 -3.20 -18.78 -7.27
C LEU A 77 -2.01 -17.91 -6.84
N ASP A 78 -1.98 -16.63 -7.24
CA ASP A 78 -0.96 -15.70 -6.78
C ASP A 78 -1.10 -15.45 -5.28
N TYR A 79 -2.32 -15.33 -4.77
CA TYR A 79 -2.55 -15.24 -3.33
C TYR A 79 -2.01 -16.49 -2.61
N LEU A 80 -2.27 -17.70 -3.11
CA LEU A 80 -1.71 -18.93 -2.54
C LEU A 80 -0.17 -18.93 -2.58
N LYS A 81 0.43 -18.54 -3.72
CA LYS A 81 1.88 -18.48 -3.90
C LYS A 81 2.55 -17.56 -2.89
N TRP A 82 2.02 -16.34 -2.72
CA TRP A 82 2.66 -15.29 -1.93
C TRP A 82 2.25 -15.26 -0.45
N TYR A 83 1.01 -15.65 -0.11
CA TYR A 83 0.49 -15.65 1.26
C TYR A 83 0.44 -17.04 1.90
N LYS A 84 0.79 -18.11 1.14
CA LYS A 84 0.83 -19.51 1.60
C LYS A 84 -0.48 -20.02 2.18
N GLN A 85 -1.61 -19.47 1.73
CA GLN A 85 -2.94 -19.90 2.12
C GLN A 85 -3.94 -19.79 0.96
N LYS A 86 -4.91 -20.70 0.89
CA LYS A 86 -5.97 -20.66 -0.12
C LYS A 86 -6.89 -19.46 0.12
N HIS A 87 -7.28 -18.77 -0.95
CA HIS A 87 -8.26 -17.69 -0.85
C HIS A 87 -9.66 -18.24 -0.61
N LYS A 88 -10.30 -17.83 0.48
CA LYS A 88 -11.60 -18.39 0.95
C LYS A 88 -12.82 -17.75 0.30
N ALA A 89 -12.66 -16.69 -0.47
CA ALA A 89 -13.73 -15.95 -1.14
C ALA A 89 -13.38 -15.64 -2.61
N VAL A 90 -12.97 -16.67 -3.38
CA VAL A 90 -12.50 -16.52 -4.78
C VAL A 90 -13.54 -15.80 -5.66
N LYS A 91 -14.84 -16.07 -5.49
CA LYS A 91 -15.92 -15.41 -6.24
C LYS A 91 -15.93 -13.89 -6.01
N ASN A 92 -15.49 -13.42 -4.84
CA ASN A 92 -15.49 -12.00 -4.48
C ASN A 92 -14.27 -11.24 -5.03
N ILE A 93 -13.24 -11.94 -5.50
CA ILE A 93 -12.11 -11.31 -6.21
C ILE A 93 -12.63 -10.54 -7.45
N LYS A 94 -13.62 -11.08 -8.18
CA LYS A 94 -14.23 -10.40 -9.34
C LYS A 94 -14.96 -9.12 -8.98
N LYS A 95 -15.40 -8.96 -7.72
CA LYS A 95 -16.06 -7.76 -7.19
C LYS A 95 -15.08 -6.79 -6.55
N SER A 96 -13.79 -7.13 -6.54
CA SER A 96 -12.74 -6.32 -5.92
C SER A 96 -11.91 -5.57 -6.93
N ILE A 97 -11.36 -4.45 -6.47
CA ILE A 97 -10.36 -3.67 -7.20
C ILE A 97 -9.18 -3.38 -6.29
N TYR A 98 -7.97 -3.58 -6.82
CA TYR A 98 -6.76 -3.03 -6.20
C TYR A 98 -6.77 -1.52 -6.42
N ALA A 99 -6.82 -0.73 -5.37
CA ALA A 99 -7.09 0.69 -5.50
C ALA A 99 -6.07 1.57 -4.77
N LEU A 100 -5.25 2.23 -5.57
CA LEU A 100 -4.54 3.44 -5.21
C LEU A 100 -5.33 4.60 -5.85
N PRO A 101 -6.09 5.41 -5.07
CA PRO A 101 -7.05 6.38 -5.61
C PRO A 101 -6.47 7.34 -6.63
N GLU A 102 -5.20 7.73 -6.46
CA GLU A 102 -4.46 8.61 -7.34
C GLU A 102 -4.24 8.04 -8.75
N ILE A 103 -4.29 6.71 -8.88
CA ILE A 103 -4.13 5.98 -10.14
C ILE A 103 -5.48 5.46 -10.62
N THR A 104 -6.23 4.85 -9.70
CA THR A 104 -7.48 4.16 -10.02
C THR A 104 -8.63 5.13 -10.33
N GLY A 105 -8.64 6.30 -9.69
CA GLY A 105 -9.61 7.36 -9.90
C GLY A 105 -11.06 6.91 -9.71
N LYS A 106 -11.96 7.39 -10.57
CA LYS A 106 -13.40 7.11 -10.48
C LYS A 106 -13.78 5.63 -10.67
N LYS A 107 -12.88 4.77 -11.17
CA LYS A 107 -13.15 3.33 -11.35
C LYS A 107 -13.51 2.63 -10.03
N ILE A 108 -13.00 3.12 -8.89
CA ILE A 108 -13.31 2.60 -7.54
C ILE A 108 -14.81 2.46 -7.30
N LYS A 109 -15.61 3.41 -7.81
CA LYS A 109 -17.08 3.45 -7.59
C LYS A 109 -17.83 2.25 -8.17
N LYS A 110 -17.20 1.45 -9.01
CA LYS A 110 -17.82 0.28 -9.68
C LYS A 110 -17.65 -1.02 -8.90
N PHE A 111 -16.99 -0.99 -7.74
CA PHE A 111 -16.62 -2.19 -7.01
C PHE A 111 -17.11 -2.14 -5.56
N ASP A 112 -17.52 -3.30 -5.07
CA ASP A 112 -18.01 -3.48 -3.70
C ASP A 112 -16.85 -3.71 -2.71
N ILE A 113 -15.68 -4.11 -3.21
CA ILE A 113 -14.51 -4.44 -2.39
C ILE A 113 -13.30 -3.68 -2.91
N ILE A 114 -12.66 -2.94 -2.01
CA ILE A 114 -11.51 -2.11 -2.29
C ILE A 114 -10.30 -2.69 -1.56
N GLY A 115 -9.38 -3.33 -2.29
CA GLY A 115 -8.10 -3.79 -1.75
C GLY A 115 -7.11 -2.63 -1.71
N CYS A 116 -6.75 -2.16 -0.53
CA CYS A 116 -5.77 -1.08 -0.37
C CYS A 116 -4.35 -1.58 -0.61
N PRO A 117 -3.50 -0.83 -1.32
CA PRO A 117 -2.12 -1.17 -1.57
C PRO A 117 -1.29 -1.40 -0.31
N GLY A 118 -0.22 -2.19 -0.44
CA GLY A 118 0.85 -2.18 0.53
C GLY A 118 1.64 -0.86 0.51
N CYS A 119 2.40 -0.62 1.57
CA CYS A 119 3.13 0.64 1.75
C CYS A 119 4.24 0.84 0.68
N TYR A 120 5.03 -0.19 0.40
CA TYR A 120 6.03 -0.12 -0.68
C TYR A 120 5.39 0.03 -2.07
N PRO A 121 4.38 -0.78 -2.46
CA PRO A 121 3.67 -0.56 -3.72
C PRO A 121 3.14 0.86 -3.87
N THR A 122 2.62 1.48 -2.81
CA THR A 122 2.18 2.88 -2.85
C THR A 122 3.31 3.82 -3.25
N SER A 123 4.48 3.72 -2.61
CA SER A 123 5.64 4.58 -2.92
C SER A 123 6.23 4.34 -4.30
N ILE A 124 6.05 3.14 -4.86
CA ILE A 124 6.62 2.71 -6.14
C ILE A 124 5.68 3.01 -7.31
N LEU A 125 4.40 2.70 -7.15
CA LEU A 125 3.41 2.86 -8.23
C LEU A 125 3.09 4.31 -8.54
N LEU A 126 3.09 5.18 -7.52
CA LEU A 126 2.82 6.61 -7.72
C LEU A 126 3.79 7.26 -8.73
N PRO A 127 5.12 7.08 -8.67
CA PRO A 127 6.01 7.60 -9.69
C PRO A 127 6.02 6.77 -10.98
N LEU A 128 5.97 5.44 -10.92
CA LEU A 128 6.21 4.59 -12.10
C LEU A 128 5.02 4.51 -13.05
N VAL A 129 3.81 4.38 -12.54
CA VAL A 129 2.62 4.19 -13.39
C VAL A 129 2.42 5.32 -14.40
N PRO A 130 2.51 6.61 -14.03
CA PRO A 130 2.42 7.69 -15.02
C PRO A 130 3.47 7.62 -16.12
N LEU A 131 4.69 7.24 -15.77
CA LEU A 131 5.82 7.15 -16.71
C LEU A 131 5.66 5.98 -17.68
N ILE A 132 5.18 4.84 -17.15
CA ILE A 132 4.88 3.64 -17.92
C ILE A 132 3.74 3.90 -18.90
N GLN A 133 2.64 4.47 -18.46
CA GLN A 133 1.50 4.81 -19.32
C GLN A 133 1.88 5.77 -20.46
N LYS A 134 2.85 6.65 -20.23
CA LYS A 134 3.43 7.55 -21.24
C LYS A 134 4.55 6.92 -22.04
N LYS A 135 4.87 5.65 -21.80
CA LYS A 135 5.97 4.90 -22.45
C LYS A 135 7.31 5.66 -22.37
N ALA A 136 7.54 6.39 -21.28
CA ALA A 136 8.65 7.30 -21.11
C ALA A 136 9.94 6.61 -20.63
N ILE A 137 9.82 5.42 -20.04
CA ILE A 137 10.92 4.66 -19.45
C ILE A 137 11.02 3.27 -20.06
N LYS A 138 12.22 2.68 -20.00
CA LYS A 138 12.41 1.26 -20.24
C LYS A 138 11.85 0.46 -19.06
N VAL A 139 11.33 -0.73 -19.32
CA VAL A 139 10.64 -1.57 -18.34
C VAL A 139 11.34 -2.90 -18.06
N ASP A 140 12.49 -3.09 -18.65
CA ASP A 140 13.31 -4.30 -18.62
C ASP A 140 14.41 -4.31 -17.57
N ASN A 141 14.68 -3.17 -16.94
CA ASN A 141 15.69 -3.05 -15.88
C ASN A 141 15.36 -1.93 -14.89
N ILE A 142 14.29 -2.10 -14.10
CA ILE A 142 13.95 -1.16 -13.05
C ILE A 142 14.53 -1.65 -11.74
N ILE A 143 15.34 -0.83 -11.06
CA ILE A 143 15.89 -1.16 -9.75
C ILE A 143 15.18 -0.31 -8.70
N ILE A 144 14.64 -0.97 -7.68
CA ILE A 144 13.86 -0.36 -6.61
C ILE A 144 14.51 -0.72 -5.28
N ASP A 145 15.09 0.27 -4.63
CA ASP A 145 15.76 0.14 -3.36
C ASP A 145 15.02 0.97 -2.31
N SER A 146 14.31 0.30 -1.41
CA SER A 146 13.39 0.96 -0.48
C SER A 146 13.80 0.76 0.98
N LYS A 147 13.85 1.86 1.73
CA LYS A 147 14.18 1.91 3.15
C LYS A 147 12.91 2.21 3.94
N SER A 148 12.58 1.38 4.92
CA SER A 148 11.34 1.51 5.72
C SER A 148 11.62 1.49 7.20
N GLY A 149 10.88 2.32 7.93
CA GLY A 149 10.84 2.26 9.38
C GLY A 149 10.12 1.01 9.89
N TYR A 150 10.45 0.60 11.12
CA TYR A 150 9.97 -0.65 11.71
C TYR A 150 8.48 -0.67 12.10
N SER A 151 7.81 0.48 12.17
CA SER A 151 6.37 0.53 12.44
C SER A 151 5.52 -0.18 11.38
N GLY A 152 6.04 -0.31 10.13
CA GLY A 152 5.39 -1.01 9.03
C GLY A 152 5.28 -2.52 9.24
N ALA A 153 6.08 -3.11 10.10
CA ALA A 153 6.08 -4.54 10.38
C ALA A 153 4.99 -4.99 11.36
N GLY A 154 4.12 -4.06 11.80
CA GLY A 154 2.95 -4.34 12.64
C GLY A 154 3.23 -4.32 14.15
N ARG A 155 2.15 -4.43 14.95
CA ARG A 155 2.20 -4.23 16.41
C ARG A 155 3.07 -5.25 17.18
N GLY A 156 3.17 -6.48 16.71
CA GLY A 156 3.98 -7.53 17.37
C GLY A 156 5.48 -7.30 17.27
N VAL A 157 5.90 -6.51 16.31
CA VAL A 157 7.29 -6.25 15.99
C VAL A 157 7.97 -5.32 16.98
N HIS A 158 7.24 -4.46 17.68
CA HIS A 158 7.79 -3.64 18.76
C HIS A 158 8.53 -4.44 19.83
N LYS A 159 8.10 -5.66 20.14
CA LYS A 159 8.81 -6.54 21.10
C LYS A 159 10.09 -7.10 20.51
N LYS A 160 10.08 -7.46 19.21
CA LYS A 160 11.23 -8.05 18.51
C LYS A 160 12.33 -7.04 18.20
N TYR A 161 11.96 -5.79 17.91
CA TYR A 161 12.89 -4.71 17.54
C TYR A 161 13.23 -3.75 18.69
N ARG A 162 12.81 -4.05 19.92
CA ARG A 162 13.36 -3.39 21.14
C ARG A 162 14.79 -3.82 21.44
N ASN A 163 15.34 -4.77 20.70
CA ASN A 163 16.73 -5.20 20.85
C ASN A 163 17.70 -4.07 20.45
N LYS A 164 18.76 -3.88 21.24
CA LYS A 164 19.79 -2.84 21.08
C LYS A 164 20.36 -2.74 19.64
N ASN A 165 20.36 -3.84 18.89
CA ASN A 165 20.92 -3.92 17.53
C ASN A 165 20.09 -3.20 16.44
N LEU A 166 18.84 -2.77 16.70
CA LEU A 166 18.06 -2.07 15.70
C LEU A 166 18.52 -0.63 15.48
N TYR A 167 18.97 0.04 16.53
CA TYR A 167 19.27 1.48 16.48
C TYR A 167 20.53 1.83 15.71
N GLU A 168 21.39 0.84 15.42
CA GLU A 168 22.66 1.03 14.69
C GLU A 168 22.80 0.07 13.50
N SER A 169 21.67 -0.51 13.03
CA SER A 169 21.74 -1.44 11.90
C SER A 169 20.71 -1.12 10.82
N LEU A 170 21.12 -1.35 9.59
CA LEU A 170 20.30 -1.37 8.40
C LEU A 170 20.32 -2.78 7.84
N SER A 171 19.17 -3.37 7.58
CA SER A 171 19.10 -4.77 7.11
C SER A 171 18.22 -4.87 5.87
N ALA A 172 18.74 -5.48 4.80
CA ALA A 172 17.91 -5.95 3.71
C ALA A 172 17.06 -7.15 4.17
N TYR A 173 15.83 -7.28 3.68
CA TYR A 173 14.98 -8.42 3.99
C TYR A 173 14.05 -8.76 2.83
N GLY A 174 13.67 -10.02 2.73
CA GLY A 174 12.68 -10.46 1.73
C GLY A 174 13.11 -10.25 0.27
N VAL A 175 14.40 -10.13 -0.02
CA VAL A 175 14.92 -9.93 -1.37
C VAL A 175 14.47 -11.09 -2.27
N GLY A 176 13.78 -10.77 -3.38
CA GLY A 176 13.22 -11.74 -4.31
C GLY A 176 11.93 -12.45 -3.85
N PHE A 177 11.57 -12.42 -2.55
CA PHE A 177 10.39 -13.11 -2.04
C PHE A 177 9.49 -12.26 -1.12
N HIS A 178 9.67 -10.95 -1.08
CA HIS A 178 8.77 -10.06 -0.35
C HIS A 178 7.38 -10.03 -1.00
N ARG A 179 6.33 -10.17 -0.19
CA ARG A 179 4.94 -10.26 -0.68
C ARG A 179 4.51 -9.10 -1.59
N HIS A 180 5.04 -7.90 -1.36
CA HIS A 180 4.75 -6.74 -2.20
C HIS A 180 5.28 -6.85 -3.63
N ASN A 181 6.22 -7.78 -3.93
CA ASN A 181 6.63 -8.04 -5.32
C ASN A 181 5.41 -8.37 -6.20
N SER A 182 4.49 -9.19 -5.68
CA SER A 182 3.29 -9.58 -6.43
C SER A 182 2.36 -8.41 -6.76
N GLU A 183 2.26 -7.42 -5.85
CA GLU A 183 1.45 -6.23 -6.09
C GLU A 183 2.10 -5.32 -7.13
N ILE A 184 3.43 -5.11 -6.99
CA ILE A 184 4.23 -4.27 -7.90
C ILE A 184 4.17 -4.86 -9.31
N GLU A 185 4.48 -6.15 -9.46
CA GLU A 185 4.45 -6.87 -10.73
C GLU A 185 3.06 -6.77 -11.37
N GLN A 186 2.01 -7.17 -10.65
CA GLN A 186 0.64 -7.15 -11.13
C GLN A 186 0.23 -5.78 -11.68
N GLU A 187 0.50 -4.70 -10.94
CA GLU A 187 0.04 -3.38 -11.33
C GLU A 187 0.91 -2.76 -12.42
N LEU A 188 2.22 -2.95 -12.39
CA LEU A 188 3.08 -2.45 -13.45
C LEU A 188 2.80 -3.17 -14.77
N GLU A 189 2.65 -4.50 -14.78
CA GLU A 189 2.27 -5.27 -15.97
C GLU A 189 0.90 -4.86 -16.51
N TYR A 190 -0.08 -4.63 -15.63
CA TYR A 190 -1.40 -4.13 -16.03
C TYR A 190 -1.31 -2.80 -16.78
N HIS A 191 -0.38 -1.92 -16.40
CA HIS A 191 -0.23 -0.61 -17.02
C HIS A 191 0.69 -0.59 -18.25
N THR A 192 1.55 -1.60 -18.43
CA THR A 192 2.38 -1.76 -19.64
C THR A 192 1.70 -2.57 -20.72
N ASN A 193 0.74 -3.44 -20.37
CA ASN A 193 0.24 -4.55 -21.19
C ASN A 193 1.37 -5.52 -21.64
N SER A 194 2.46 -5.59 -20.89
CA SER A 194 3.62 -6.45 -21.16
C SER A 194 4.28 -6.88 -19.87
N LYS A 195 5.12 -7.92 -19.96
CA LYS A 195 5.97 -8.31 -18.83
C LYS A 195 6.93 -7.19 -18.46
N ILE A 196 7.21 -7.11 -17.17
CA ILE A 196 8.15 -6.14 -16.61
C ILE A 196 9.25 -6.87 -15.87
N ASN A 197 10.47 -6.37 -15.99
CA ASN A 197 11.60 -6.86 -15.20
C ASN A 197 12.06 -5.78 -14.22
N PHE A 198 12.01 -6.10 -12.93
CA PHE A 198 12.45 -5.20 -11.87
C PHE A 198 13.11 -5.96 -10.72
N THR A 199 14.04 -5.30 -10.08
CA THR A 199 14.62 -5.76 -8.80
C THR A 199 14.05 -4.90 -7.67
N PHE A 200 13.49 -5.54 -6.65
CA PHE A 200 13.00 -4.86 -5.46
C PHE A 200 13.73 -5.35 -4.21
N THR A 201 14.45 -4.43 -3.56
CA THR A 201 15.21 -4.67 -2.34
C THR A 201 14.67 -3.81 -1.20
N PRO A 202 13.81 -4.35 -0.33
CA PRO A 202 13.37 -3.64 0.87
C PRO A 202 14.42 -3.71 1.99
N HIS A 203 14.56 -2.59 2.70
CA HIS A 203 15.43 -2.51 3.88
C HIS A 203 14.63 -2.06 5.09
N LEU A 204 14.99 -2.61 6.25
CA LEU A 204 14.52 -2.13 7.54
C LEU A 204 15.58 -1.20 8.13
N THR A 205 15.15 -0.01 8.52
CA THR A 205 16.01 1.02 9.09
C THR A 205 15.68 1.27 10.56
N PRO A 206 16.60 1.86 11.34
CA PRO A 206 16.37 2.15 12.76
C PRO A 206 15.39 3.31 13.03
N MET A 207 14.73 3.85 12.04
CA MET A 207 13.67 4.84 12.23
C MET A 207 12.33 4.19 12.54
N PHE A 208 11.47 4.87 13.29
CA PHE A 208 10.15 4.33 13.63
C PHE A 208 9.19 4.35 12.44
N ARG A 209 9.05 5.49 11.75
CA ARG A 209 8.10 5.67 10.63
C ARG A 209 8.78 6.22 9.39
N GLY A 210 8.17 5.94 8.25
CA GLY A 210 8.54 6.49 6.96
C GLY A 210 9.02 5.42 5.98
N ILE A 211 8.96 5.75 4.69
CA ILE A 211 9.55 4.97 3.60
C ILE A 211 10.25 5.94 2.67
N LEU A 212 11.48 5.61 2.31
CA LEU A 212 12.22 6.24 1.22
C LEU A 212 12.51 5.19 0.15
N SER A 213 11.90 5.33 -1.02
CA SER A 213 12.16 4.47 -2.18
C SER A 213 13.03 5.18 -3.19
N THR A 214 14.21 4.65 -3.45
CA THR A 214 15.10 5.09 -4.53
C THR A 214 14.88 4.17 -5.73
N ILE A 215 14.46 4.75 -6.86
CA ILE A 215 14.09 4.00 -8.05
C ILE A 215 15.00 4.43 -9.18
N TYR A 216 15.77 3.50 -9.75
CA TYR A 216 16.65 3.72 -10.87
C TYR A 216 15.94 3.26 -12.14
N ILE A 217 15.86 4.17 -13.11
CA ILE A 217 15.15 3.96 -14.37
C ILE A 217 15.97 4.50 -15.54
N GLU A 218 15.84 3.86 -16.67
CA GLU A 218 16.38 4.36 -17.94
C GLU A 218 15.26 5.05 -18.75
N LEU A 219 15.57 6.21 -19.28
CA LEU A 219 14.65 6.95 -20.15
C LEU A 219 14.69 6.38 -21.58
N LYS A 220 13.54 6.33 -22.24
CA LYS A 220 13.49 6.07 -23.67
C LYS A 220 13.94 7.29 -24.48
N SER A 221 14.38 7.05 -25.71
CA SER A 221 14.74 8.12 -26.66
C SER A 221 13.63 9.16 -26.77
N GLY A 222 14.01 10.43 -26.85
CA GLY A 222 13.07 11.56 -26.93
C GLY A 222 12.50 12.03 -25.58
N PHE A 223 12.90 11.42 -24.45
CA PHE A 223 12.52 11.88 -23.12
C PHE A 223 13.71 12.52 -22.38
N SER A 224 13.43 13.58 -21.67
CA SER A 224 14.39 14.30 -20.81
C SER A 224 13.86 14.35 -19.38
N ILE A 225 14.72 14.64 -18.41
CA ILE A 225 14.33 14.81 -17.01
C ILE A 225 13.25 15.87 -16.84
N LYS A 226 13.33 16.98 -17.58
CA LYS A 226 12.28 18.02 -17.57
C LYS A 226 10.95 17.46 -18.05
N LYS A 227 10.95 16.65 -19.11
CA LYS A 227 9.74 16.00 -19.65
C LYS A 227 9.15 14.98 -18.67
N ILE A 228 10.00 14.21 -17.98
CA ILE A 228 9.58 13.30 -16.91
C ILE A 228 8.90 14.06 -15.77
N GLN A 229 9.49 15.16 -15.30
CA GLN A 229 8.88 15.98 -14.26
C GLN A 229 7.51 16.54 -14.70
N SER A 230 7.42 17.00 -15.95
CA SER A 230 6.16 17.52 -16.51
C SER A 230 5.07 16.45 -16.54
N ILE A 231 5.40 15.22 -16.95
CA ILE A 231 4.47 14.06 -16.93
C ILE A 231 3.95 13.84 -15.52
N LEU A 232 4.83 13.75 -14.52
CA LEU A 232 4.44 13.52 -13.14
C LEU A 232 3.60 14.68 -12.58
N LYS A 233 3.98 15.92 -12.83
CA LYS A 233 3.20 17.11 -12.41
C LYS A 233 1.80 17.11 -13.02
N SER A 234 1.71 16.85 -14.32
CA SER A 234 0.42 16.81 -15.05
C SER A 234 -0.47 15.70 -14.52
N TYR A 235 0.08 14.50 -14.35
CA TYR A 235 -0.67 13.33 -13.87
C TYR A 235 -1.22 13.54 -12.45
N HIS A 236 -0.38 14.05 -11.55
CA HIS A 236 -0.74 14.24 -10.15
C HIS A 236 -1.33 15.62 -9.82
N LYS A 237 -1.65 16.46 -10.81
CA LYS A 237 -2.16 17.83 -10.60
C LYS A 237 -3.37 17.87 -9.66
N LYS A 238 -4.26 16.88 -9.73
CA LYS A 238 -5.48 16.77 -8.90
C LYS A 238 -5.30 15.90 -7.65
N ASN A 239 -4.15 15.29 -7.46
CA ASN A 239 -3.87 14.37 -6.35
C ASN A 239 -3.33 15.14 -5.14
N ARG A 240 -4.22 15.44 -4.18
CA ARG A 240 -3.94 16.31 -3.02
C ARG A 240 -2.68 15.91 -2.26
N PHE A 241 -2.43 14.62 -2.11
CA PHE A 241 -1.38 14.10 -1.24
C PHE A 241 -0.06 13.80 -1.99
N VAL A 242 -0.05 13.84 -3.32
CA VAL A 242 1.17 13.62 -4.11
C VAL A 242 1.78 14.97 -4.51
N LYS A 243 3.06 15.20 -4.16
CA LYS A 243 3.76 16.44 -4.42
C LYS A 243 5.04 16.17 -5.21
N ILE A 244 5.09 16.69 -6.44
CA ILE A 244 6.27 16.61 -7.29
C ILE A 244 7.19 17.79 -6.95
N ARG A 245 8.40 17.48 -6.46
CA ARG A 245 9.38 18.47 -6.02
C ARG A 245 10.21 18.96 -7.19
N LYS A 246 11.05 19.97 -6.97
CA LYS A 246 12.02 20.45 -7.98
C LYS A 246 12.99 19.31 -8.33
N ILE A 247 13.50 19.34 -9.56
CA ILE A 247 14.57 18.41 -9.98
C ILE A 247 15.77 18.58 -9.05
N ASN A 248 16.40 17.45 -8.73
CA ASN A 248 17.54 17.35 -7.80
C ASN A 248 17.22 17.73 -6.33
N THR A 249 15.95 17.83 -5.94
CA THR A 249 15.62 17.94 -4.51
C THR A 249 15.91 16.61 -3.82
N LEU A 250 16.78 16.63 -2.82
CA LEU A 250 17.03 15.48 -1.96
C LEU A 250 15.89 15.39 -0.94
N LEU A 251 15.25 14.22 -0.87
CA LEU A 251 14.09 13.97 -0.01
C LEU A 251 14.50 13.24 1.26
N SER A 252 13.85 13.58 2.35
CA SER A 252 13.92 12.85 3.61
C SER A 252 12.58 12.28 4.00
N THR A 253 12.57 11.17 4.72
CA THR A 253 11.33 10.64 5.34
C THR A 253 10.70 11.66 6.28
N ASN A 254 11.49 12.54 6.88
CA ASN A 254 11.02 13.61 7.77
C ASN A 254 10.14 14.65 7.06
N ASP A 255 10.30 14.82 5.74
CA ASP A 255 9.49 15.78 4.95
C ASP A 255 8.00 15.44 4.94
N VAL A 256 7.64 14.19 5.21
CA VAL A 256 6.26 13.68 5.11
C VAL A 256 5.77 12.97 6.37
N ILE A 257 6.61 12.87 7.40
CA ILE A 257 6.26 12.17 8.66
C ILE A 257 5.01 12.77 9.28
N ASN A 258 4.15 11.92 9.87
CA ASN A 258 2.86 12.30 10.46
C ASN A 258 1.87 12.97 9.48
N SER A 259 2.08 12.80 8.18
CA SER A 259 1.16 13.27 7.14
C SER A 259 0.75 12.14 6.21
N ASN A 260 -0.23 12.41 5.35
CA ASN A 260 -0.64 11.50 4.27
C ASN A 260 0.05 11.85 2.92
N ASN A 261 1.11 12.65 2.97
CA ASN A 261 1.80 13.11 1.77
C ASN A 261 2.78 12.06 1.24
N CYS A 262 2.92 12.03 -0.08
CA CYS A 262 3.99 11.37 -0.81
C CYS A 262 4.74 12.42 -1.65
N TYR A 263 6.02 12.59 -1.38
CA TYR A 263 6.88 13.48 -2.16
C TYR A 263 7.67 12.68 -3.20
N ILE A 264 7.72 13.19 -4.41
CA ILE A 264 8.45 12.60 -5.53
C ILE A 264 9.44 13.63 -6.06
N SER A 265 10.70 13.27 -6.14
CA SER A 265 11.76 14.04 -6.78
C SER A 265 12.46 13.22 -7.85
N ILE A 266 13.00 13.89 -8.83
CA ILE A 266 13.78 13.30 -9.91
C ILE A 266 15.18 13.87 -9.84
N CYS A 267 16.17 12.97 -9.77
CA CYS A 267 17.57 13.34 -9.76
C CYS A 267 18.25 12.78 -11.01
N LYS A 268 19.12 13.58 -11.63
CA LYS A 268 19.99 13.09 -12.69
C LYS A 268 21.16 12.34 -12.04
N THR A 269 21.38 11.11 -12.43
CA THR A 269 22.67 10.44 -12.27
C THR A 269 23.50 10.74 -13.51
N LYS A 270 24.81 10.78 -13.37
CA LYS A 270 25.73 11.14 -14.48
C LYS A 270 25.44 10.38 -15.75
#